data_75ebf9c08dcf61cc6c4b9ef04c6a2c1e
#
_entry.id   75ebf9c08dcf61cc6c4b9ef04c6a2c1e
#
_cell.length_a   1.000
_cell.length_b   1.000
_cell.length_c   1.000
_cell.angle_alpha   90.00
_cell.angle_beta   90.00
_cell.angle_gamma   90.00
#
_symmetry.space_group_name_H-M   'P 1'
#
loop_
_entity.id
_entity.type
_entity.pdbx_description
1 polymer ?
#
loop_
_entity_poly.entity_id
_entity_poly.type
_entity_poly.pdbx_seq_one_letter_code
_entity_poly.pdbx_strand_id
1 'polypeptide(L)'
;MKQKIYIPSSKIEHIKNGHAGIVEYNGEKVGVYKNNEGKEFIVTTKCPHLGCQLGWNADELTWDCPCHGSRFDYHGKLIDSPSTKDL
;
A
#
# COMPACT_ATOMS: atom_id res chain seq x y z
N MET A 1 10.90 11.28 7.33
CA MET A 1 10.51 11.68 5.96
C MET A 1 10.32 10.44 5.11
N LYS A 2 9.20 10.34 4.43
CA LYS A 2 8.93 9.21 3.56
C LYS A 2 9.73 9.30 2.29
N GLN A 3 10.32 8.19 1.89
CA GLN A 3 11.02 8.09 0.64
C GLN A 3 10.01 8.01 -0.50
N LYS A 4 10.21 8.78 -1.55
CA LYS A 4 9.34 8.72 -2.71
C LYS A 4 9.65 7.46 -3.51
N ILE A 5 8.63 6.63 -3.70
CA ILE A 5 8.75 5.40 -4.48
C ILE A 5 8.37 5.73 -5.92
N TYR A 6 9.26 5.41 -6.84
CA TYR A 6 9.04 5.65 -8.26
C TYR A 6 8.95 4.32 -9.02
N ILE A 7 7.81 4.08 -9.64
CA ILE A 7 7.57 2.85 -10.38
C ILE A 7 7.21 3.19 -11.82
N PRO A 8 7.83 2.54 -12.81
CA PRO A 8 7.46 2.77 -14.21
C PRO A 8 5.99 2.46 -14.47
N SER A 9 5.36 3.28 -15.32
CA SER A 9 3.94 3.11 -15.65
C SER A 9 3.62 1.72 -16.20
N SER A 10 4.55 1.12 -16.94
CA SER A 10 4.37 -0.21 -17.50
C SER A 10 4.15 -1.29 -16.44
N LYS A 11 4.59 -1.05 -15.21
CA LYS A 11 4.42 -2.00 -14.11
C LYS A 11 3.04 -1.93 -13.49
N ILE A 12 2.34 -0.81 -13.63
CA ILE A 12 1.09 -0.55 -12.90
C ILE A 12 -0.10 -0.23 -13.81
N GLU A 13 0.10 -0.18 -15.12
CA GLU A 13 -0.97 0.15 -16.06
C GLU A 13 -2.09 -0.90 -16.09
N HIS A 14 -1.82 -2.12 -15.63
CA HIS A 14 -2.84 -3.17 -15.54
C HIS A 14 -3.81 -2.96 -14.38
N ILE A 15 -3.49 -2.06 -13.45
CA ILE A 15 -4.36 -1.76 -12.32
C ILE A 15 -5.42 -0.78 -12.80
N LYS A 16 -6.68 -1.16 -12.66
CA LYS A 16 -7.81 -0.33 -13.10
C LYS A 16 -8.11 0.77 -12.10
N ASN A 17 -8.73 1.86 -12.58
CA ASN A 17 -9.19 2.93 -11.69
C ASN A 17 -10.13 2.35 -10.64
N GLY A 18 -9.97 2.79 -9.40
CA GLY A 18 -10.74 2.29 -8.27
C GLY A 18 -10.24 0.98 -7.68
N HIS A 19 -9.16 0.43 -8.22
CA HIS A 19 -8.58 -0.83 -7.77
C HIS A 19 -7.19 -0.65 -7.21
N ALA A 20 -6.71 -1.68 -6.49
CA ALA A 20 -5.35 -1.71 -5.99
C ALA A 20 -4.69 -3.04 -6.33
N GLY A 21 -3.39 -3.06 -6.30
CA GLY A 21 -2.62 -4.27 -6.52
C GLY A 21 -1.24 -4.17 -5.89
N ILE A 22 -0.57 -5.29 -5.81
CA ILE A 22 0.80 -5.36 -5.32
C ILE A 22 1.72 -5.60 -6.50
N VAL A 23 2.77 -4.80 -6.61
CA VAL A 23 3.74 -4.84 -7.70
C VAL A 23 5.12 -5.05 -7.09
N GLU A 24 5.89 -5.94 -7.69
CA GLU A 24 7.27 -6.13 -7.28
C GLU A 24 8.18 -5.19 -8.09
N TYR A 25 9.00 -4.42 -7.39
CA TYR A 25 9.94 -3.50 -8.01
C TYR A 25 11.22 -3.42 -7.17
N ASN A 26 12.35 -3.63 -7.82
CA ASN A 26 13.68 -3.63 -7.15
C ASN A 26 13.74 -4.60 -5.96
N GLY A 27 13.11 -5.77 -6.11
CA GLY A 27 13.13 -6.79 -5.07
C GLY A 27 12.18 -6.54 -3.90
N GLU A 28 11.37 -5.49 -3.98
CA GLU A 28 10.40 -5.16 -2.94
C GLU A 28 8.98 -5.22 -3.48
N LYS A 29 8.05 -5.57 -2.61
CA LYS A 29 6.63 -5.54 -2.93
C LYS A 29 6.07 -4.20 -2.52
N VAL A 30 5.47 -3.49 -3.46
CA VAL A 30 4.84 -2.21 -3.21
C VAL A 30 3.36 -2.27 -3.55
N GLY A 31 2.56 -1.52 -2.85
CA GLY A 31 1.13 -1.43 -3.10
C GLY A 31 0.81 -0.20 -3.91
N VAL A 32 -0.07 -0.35 -4.88
CA VAL A 32 -0.54 0.75 -5.72
C VAL A 32 -2.06 0.77 -5.66
N TYR A 33 -2.62 1.89 -5.27
CA TYR A 33 -4.05 2.14 -5.37
C TYR A 33 -4.28 3.23 -6.41
N LYS A 34 -5.19 2.98 -7.36
CA LYS A 34 -5.64 3.99 -8.31
C LYS A 34 -7.04 4.43 -7.93
N ASN A 35 -7.23 5.74 -7.71
CA ASN A 35 -8.57 6.24 -7.46
C ASN A 35 -9.38 6.29 -8.76
N ASN A 36 -10.63 6.71 -8.69
CA ASN A 36 -11.50 6.74 -9.86
C ASN A 36 -11.07 7.75 -10.91
N GLU A 37 -10.18 8.66 -10.57
CA GLU A 37 -9.62 9.64 -11.50
C GLU A 37 -8.29 9.15 -12.09
N GLY A 38 -7.86 7.94 -11.74
CA GLY A 38 -6.61 7.39 -12.22
C GLY A 38 -5.38 7.85 -11.47
N LYS A 39 -5.54 8.58 -10.38
CA LYS A 39 -4.42 9.00 -9.56
C LYS A 39 -3.87 7.83 -8.78
N GLU A 40 -2.55 7.68 -8.79
CA GLU A 40 -1.85 6.55 -8.18
C GLU A 40 -1.31 6.92 -6.80
N PHE A 41 -1.53 6.03 -5.84
CA PHE A 41 -0.99 6.14 -4.48
C PHE A 41 -0.14 4.91 -4.22
N ILE A 42 1.15 5.12 -4.04
CA ILE A 42 2.14 4.04 -3.94
C ILE A 42 2.73 4.01 -2.54
N VAL A 43 2.67 2.84 -1.92
CA VAL A 43 3.20 2.66 -0.56
C VAL A 43 3.99 1.35 -0.49
N THR A 44 4.89 1.25 0.49
CA THR A 44 5.47 -0.05 0.81
C THR A 44 4.38 -0.89 1.47
N THR A 45 4.42 -2.21 1.25
CA THR A 45 3.43 -3.11 1.83
C THR A 45 4.01 -3.99 2.92
N LYS A 46 5.08 -3.52 3.54
CA LYS A 46 5.71 -4.21 4.66
C LYS A 46 5.34 -3.49 5.94
N CYS A 47 4.66 -4.18 6.84
CA CYS A 47 4.21 -3.58 8.10
C CYS A 47 5.40 -3.13 8.93
N PRO A 48 5.49 -1.86 9.33
CA PRO A 48 6.62 -1.38 10.12
C PRO A 48 6.69 -1.96 11.53
N HIS A 49 5.62 -2.60 12.01
CA HIS A 49 5.63 -3.24 13.32
C HIS A 49 6.51 -4.49 13.32
N LEU A 50 6.21 -5.50 12.48
CA LEU A 50 6.96 -6.76 12.43
C LEU A 50 7.32 -7.21 11.02
N GLY A 51 7.13 -6.38 10.04
CA GLY A 51 7.51 -6.70 8.67
C GLY A 51 6.58 -7.65 7.93
N CYS A 52 5.37 -7.88 8.44
CA CYS A 52 4.40 -8.73 7.76
C CYS A 52 3.91 -8.07 6.47
N GLN A 53 3.64 -8.90 5.47
CA GLN A 53 3.09 -8.43 4.21
C GLN A 53 1.65 -7.95 4.40
N LEU A 54 1.36 -6.73 3.98
CA LEU A 54 0.02 -6.15 4.05
C LEU A 54 -0.85 -6.67 2.91
N GLY A 55 -2.17 -6.72 3.15
CA GLY A 55 -3.18 -7.01 2.15
C GLY A 55 -4.10 -5.83 1.93
N TRP A 56 -4.67 -5.74 0.74
CA TRP A 56 -5.59 -4.66 0.40
C TRP A 56 -7.01 -4.98 0.84
N ASN A 57 -7.65 -4.04 1.51
CA ASN A 57 -9.04 -4.12 1.90
C ASN A 57 -9.85 -3.17 1.00
N ALA A 58 -10.54 -3.73 0.02
CA ALA A 58 -11.27 -2.95 -0.98
C ALA A 58 -12.49 -2.24 -0.39
N ASP A 59 -13.08 -2.80 0.65
CA ASP A 59 -14.26 -2.22 1.28
C ASP A 59 -13.92 -0.95 2.05
N GLU A 60 -12.78 -0.96 2.72
CA GLU A 60 -12.36 0.17 3.56
C GLU A 60 -11.30 1.06 2.89
N LEU A 61 -10.78 0.64 1.75
CA LEU A 61 -9.69 1.32 1.04
C LEU A 61 -8.45 1.46 1.93
N THR A 62 -8.06 0.35 2.56
CA THR A 62 -6.94 0.32 3.49
C THR A 62 -5.98 -0.81 3.19
N TRP A 63 -4.76 -0.65 3.67
CA TRP A 63 -3.76 -1.71 3.69
C TRP A 63 -3.76 -2.30 5.10
N ASP A 64 -4.10 -3.57 5.21
CA ASP A 64 -4.30 -4.23 6.49
C ASP A 64 -3.22 -5.27 6.77
N CYS A 65 -2.70 -5.28 8.01
CA CYS A 65 -1.74 -6.27 8.44
C CYS A 65 -2.46 -7.49 9.01
N PRO A 66 -2.33 -8.67 8.39
CA PRO A 66 -3.02 -9.86 8.91
C PRO A 66 -2.42 -10.43 10.18
N CYS A 67 -1.20 -10.02 10.53
CA CYS A 67 -0.51 -10.57 11.70
C CYS A 67 -1.05 -10.03 13.02
N HIS A 68 -1.24 -8.71 13.10
CA HIS A 68 -1.64 -8.07 14.37
C HIS A 68 -2.75 -7.04 14.21
N GLY A 69 -3.27 -6.86 13.00
CA GLY A 69 -4.41 -5.99 12.77
C GLY A 69 -4.10 -4.51 12.57
N SER A 70 -2.83 -4.14 12.40
CA SER A 70 -2.52 -2.75 12.04
C SER A 70 -3.16 -2.39 10.71
N ARG A 71 -3.65 -1.17 10.60
CA ARG A 71 -4.32 -0.70 9.38
C ARG A 71 -3.77 0.66 8.97
N PHE A 72 -3.66 0.85 7.67
CA PHE A 72 -3.11 2.06 7.07
C PHE A 72 -4.03 2.48 5.93
N ASP A 73 -4.25 3.80 5.79
CA ASP A 73 -5.04 4.27 4.65
C ASP A 73 -4.23 4.14 3.34
N TYR A 74 -4.84 4.46 2.21
CA TYR A 74 -4.15 4.30 0.92
C TYR A 74 -3.03 5.31 0.71
N HIS A 75 -2.92 6.34 1.54
CA HIS A 75 -1.76 7.23 1.57
C HIS A 75 -0.61 6.62 2.38
N GLY A 76 -0.85 5.51 3.07
CA GLY A 76 0.13 4.90 3.95
C GLY A 76 0.12 5.42 5.36
N LYS A 77 -0.89 6.20 5.73
CA LYS A 77 -1.00 6.76 7.08
C LYS A 77 -1.61 5.74 8.03
N LEU A 78 -1.00 5.59 9.19
CA LEU A 78 -1.48 4.65 10.21
C LEU A 78 -2.86 5.05 10.72
N ILE A 79 -3.77 4.06 10.75
CA ILE A 79 -5.12 4.22 11.28
C ILE A 79 -5.25 3.46 12.60
N ASP A 80 -4.86 2.19 12.61
CA ASP A 80 -4.99 1.32 13.78
C ASP A 80 -3.67 0.69 14.20
N SER A 81 -3.39 0.71 15.51
CA SER A 81 -2.23 0.02 16.10
C SER A 81 -2.36 -1.51 15.92
N PRO A 82 -1.30 -2.32 16.17
CA PRO A 82 -0.16 -1.99 17.03
C PRO A 82 1.03 -1.29 16.36
N SER A 83 1.03 -1.13 15.04
CA SER A 83 2.11 -0.32 14.47
C SER A 83 2.09 1.09 15.05
N THR A 84 3.26 1.71 15.14
CA THR A 84 3.38 3.09 15.63
C THR A 84 3.91 4.03 14.56
N LYS A 85 4.09 3.52 13.35
CA LYS A 85 4.64 4.28 12.23
C LYS A 85 3.77 4.13 11.00
N ASP A 86 3.78 5.15 10.16
CA ASP A 86 3.16 5.10 8.85
C ASP A 86 3.98 4.21 7.89
N LEU A 87 3.34 3.81 6.83
CA LEU A 87 4.02 3.08 5.77
C LEU A 87 5.05 3.92 5.02
#